data_27a7c6a9a5e32e38db128fcc911dce67
#
_entry.id   27a7c6a9a5e32e38db128fcc911dce67
#
_cell.length_a   1.000
_cell.length_b   1.000
_cell.length_c   1.000
_cell.angle_alpha   90.00
_cell.angle_beta   90.00
_cell.angle_gamma   90.00
#
_symmetry.space_group_name_H-M   'P 1'
#
loop_
_entity.id
_entity.type
_entity.pdbx_description
1 polymer ?
#
loop_
_entity_poly.entity_id
_entity_poly.type
_entity_poly.pdbx_seq_one_letter_code
_entity_poly.pdbx_strand_id
1 'polypeptide(L)'
;MKKKIINVIIALLFVIGLSLVIYPSFSNYWNQRHQTRAIAGYEEKVEDLTEKQYEKLWNDATLYNKNLRHTMYALNDEDKKIYNETLDVTGTGMMGYVEIPKINVSLPIYHGTDAEILQIAIGHIPGTSLPVGGESTHCVISGHRGLPSAQLFTDIDQLKTGDIFMLQILDQTLYYEVNQIKTVLPTEKDDLKIVEGQDYCTLMTCTPYGVNTHRLLVRGHRINKTNLRVRRDLVLSLIHISEPTRL
;
A
#
# COMPACT_ATOMS: atom_id res chain seq x y z
N MET A 1 -54.72 -14.24 10.78
CA MET A 1 -53.91 -13.70 9.67
C MET A 1 -53.01 -12.58 10.10
N LYS A 2 -53.44 -11.52 10.80
CA LYS A 2 -52.62 -10.32 11.22
C LYS A 2 -51.35 -10.70 12.01
N LYS A 3 -51.44 -11.60 13.01
CA LYS A 3 -50.27 -12.04 13.81
C LYS A 3 -49.19 -12.73 12.96
N LYS A 4 -49.56 -13.57 11.99
CA LYS A 4 -48.62 -14.23 11.07
C LYS A 4 -47.90 -13.22 10.19
N ILE A 5 -48.60 -12.20 9.69
CA ILE A 5 -47.99 -11.13 8.88
C ILE A 5 -46.99 -10.31 9.72
N ILE A 6 -47.37 -9.96 10.94
CA ILE A 6 -46.48 -9.22 11.86
C ILE A 6 -45.18 -10.02 12.13
N ASN A 7 -45.30 -11.33 12.41
CA ASN A 7 -44.13 -12.18 12.66
C ASN A 7 -43.21 -12.26 11.42
N VAL A 8 -43.78 -12.33 10.22
CA VAL A 8 -43.01 -12.30 8.94
C VAL A 8 -42.28 -10.97 8.77
N ILE A 9 -42.97 -9.86 9.06
CA ILE A 9 -42.33 -8.52 8.96
C ILE A 9 -41.17 -8.40 9.96
N ILE A 10 -41.38 -8.84 11.22
CA ILE A 10 -40.31 -8.83 12.25
C ILE A 10 -39.11 -9.71 11.81
N ALA A 11 -39.37 -10.90 11.28
CA ALA A 11 -38.34 -11.79 10.79
C ALA A 11 -37.56 -11.15 9.62
N LEU A 12 -38.25 -10.50 8.68
CA LEU A 12 -37.60 -9.77 7.58
C LEU A 12 -36.73 -8.63 8.08
N LEU A 13 -37.23 -7.80 8.99
CA LEU A 13 -36.48 -6.70 9.59
C LEU A 13 -35.24 -7.21 10.35
N PHE A 14 -35.39 -8.34 11.06
CA PHE A 14 -34.25 -8.98 11.73
C PHE A 14 -33.19 -9.46 10.75
N VAL A 15 -33.58 -10.12 9.64
CA VAL A 15 -32.64 -10.58 8.62
C VAL A 15 -31.92 -9.40 7.94
N ILE A 16 -32.66 -8.34 7.62
CA ILE A 16 -32.07 -7.13 7.04
C ILE A 16 -31.05 -6.51 8.01
N GLY A 17 -31.43 -6.33 9.30
CA GLY A 17 -30.55 -5.78 10.32
C GLY A 17 -29.30 -6.63 10.53
N LEU A 18 -29.44 -7.95 10.60
CA LEU A 18 -28.33 -8.89 10.72
C LEU A 18 -27.40 -8.83 9.49
N SER A 19 -27.97 -8.75 8.28
CA SER A 19 -27.19 -8.62 7.04
C SER A 19 -26.36 -7.35 7.02
N LEU A 20 -26.89 -6.22 7.48
CA LEU A 20 -26.15 -4.96 7.58
C LEU A 20 -24.99 -5.04 8.58
N VAL A 21 -25.15 -5.75 9.69
CA VAL A 21 -24.08 -5.94 10.69
C VAL A 21 -22.98 -6.86 10.18
N ILE A 22 -23.34 -7.92 9.45
CA ILE A 22 -22.37 -8.91 8.94
C ILE A 22 -21.65 -8.41 7.68
N TYR A 23 -22.28 -7.53 6.90
CA TYR A 23 -21.80 -7.06 5.60
C TYR A 23 -20.32 -6.59 5.62
N PRO A 24 -19.86 -5.72 6.54
CA PRO A 24 -18.48 -5.25 6.53
C PRO A 24 -17.46 -6.39 6.71
N SER A 25 -17.72 -7.30 7.63
CA SER A 25 -16.82 -8.43 7.89
C SER A 25 -16.75 -9.39 6.71
N PHE A 26 -17.91 -9.71 6.11
CA PHE A 26 -17.98 -10.58 4.94
C PHE A 26 -17.31 -9.94 3.72
N SER A 27 -17.58 -8.66 3.46
CA SER A 27 -17.02 -7.93 2.34
C SER A 27 -15.49 -7.79 2.46
N ASN A 28 -14.99 -7.46 3.66
CA ASN A 28 -13.55 -7.39 3.91
C ASN A 28 -12.86 -8.76 3.69
N TYR A 29 -13.44 -9.85 4.20
CA TYR A 29 -12.94 -11.20 3.97
C TYR A 29 -12.89 -11.56 2.48
N TRP A 30 -13.95 -11.20 1.73
CA TRP A 30 -14.03 -11.44 0.30
C TRP A 30 -12.94 -10.65 -0.45
N ASN A 31 -12.76 -9.37 -0.13
CA ASN A 31 -11.74 -8.52 -0.73
C ASN A 31 -10.32 -9.00 -0.41
N GLN A 32 -10.04 -9.39 0.83
CA GLN A 32 -8.74 -9.97 1.20
C GLN A 32 -8.43 -11.23 0.38
N ARG A 33 -9.41 -12.09 0.12
CA ARG A 33 -9.21 -13.25 -0.75
C ARG A 33 -8.88 -12.88 -2.20
N HIS A 34 -9.53 -11.84 -2.73
CA HIS A 34 -9.22 -11.34 -4.07
C HIS A 34 -7.82 -10.71 -4.13
N GLN A 35 -7.45 -9.93 -3.14
CA GLN A 35 -6.11 -9.34 -3.01
C GLN A 35 -5.03 -10.42 -2.92
N THR A 36 -5.22 -11.44 -2.09
CA THR A 36 -4.27 -12.57 -2.00
C THR A 36 -4.12 -13.32 -3.33
N ARG A 37 -5.21 -13.52 -4.07
CA ARG A 37 -5.15 -14.15 -5.40
C ARG A 37 -4.46 -13.28 -6.43
N ALA A 38 -4.68 -11.96 -6.39
CA ALA A 38 -3.99 -11.03 -7.27
C ALA A 38 -2.48 -11.05 -7.02
N ILE A 39 -2.06 -11.07 -5.75
CA ILE A 39 -0.65 -11.18 -5.35
C ILE A 39 -0.06 -12.51 -5.82
N ALA A 40 -0.72 -13.64 -5.56
CA ALA A 40 -0.24 -14.96 -6.02
C ALA A 40 -0.12 -15.04 -7.54
N GLY A 41 -1.09 -14.51 -8.28
CA GLY A 41 -1.01 -14.45 -9.74
C GLY A 41 0.08 -13.51 -10.27
N TYR A 42 0.40 -12.45 -9.52
CA TYR A 42 1.53 -11.59 -9.83
C TYR A 42 2.87 -12.32 -9.61
N GLU A 43 3.03 -12.99 -8.47
CA GLU A 43 4.24 -13.77 -8.15
C GLU A 43 4.50 -14.87 -9.20
N GLU A 44 3.47 -15.63 -9.59
CA GLU A 44 3.56 -16.63 -10.68
C GLU A 44 4.04 -16.01 -11.99
N LYS A 45 3.51 -14.83 -12.35
CA LYS A 45 3.94 -14.13 -13.58
C LYS A 45 5.37 -13.60 -13.49
N VAL A 46 5.80 -13.16 -12.32
CA VAL A 46 7.19 -12.71 -12.09
C VAL A 46 8.16 -13.89 -12.17
N GLU A 47 7.81 -15.07 -11.62
CA GLU A 47 8.60 -16.29 -11.72
C GLU A 47 8.77 -16.78 -13.18
N ASP A 48 7.76 -16.56 -14.01
CA ASP A 48 7.78 -16.92 -15.44
C ASP A 48 8.63 -15.96 -16.31
N LEU A 49 9.09 -14.82 -15.77
CA LEU A 49 9.88 -13.86 -16.53
C LEU A 49 11.27 -14.40 -16.86
N THR A 50 11.66 -14.26 -18.12
CA THR A 50 13.06 -14.43 -18.51
C THR A 50 13.91 -13.29 -17.95
N GLU A 51 15.20 -13.53 -17.70
CA GLU A 51 16.15 -12.51 -17.22
C GLU A 51 16.11 -11.24 -18.07
N LYS A 52 16.05 -11.37 -19.40
CA LYS A 52 15.95 -10.24 -20.32
C LYS A 52 14.65 -9.42 -20.15
N GLN A 53 13.52 -10.09 -19.90
CA GLN A 53 12.24 -9.40 -19.65
C GLN A 53 12.28 -8.66 -18.31
N TYR A 54 12.84 -9.31 -17.29
CA TYR A 54 13.05 -8.73 -15.97
C TYR A 54 13.91 -7.47 -16.05
N GLU A 55 15.11 -7.58 -16.65
CA GLU A 55 16.01 -6.45 -16.83
C GLU A 55 15.35 -5.28 -17.57
N LYS A 56 14.58 -5.59 -18.63
CA LYS A 56 13.85 -4.58 -19.38
C LYS A 56 12.84 -3.84 -18.49
N LEU A 57 11.99 -4.56 -17.76
CA LEU A 57 10.97 -3.96 -16.89
C LEU A 57 11.60 -3.08 -15.81
N TRP A 58 12.68 -3.56 -15.18
CA TRP A 58 13.40 -2.81 -14.15
C TRP A 58 14.08 -1.56 -14.70
N ASN A 59 14.74 -1.68 -15.85
CA ASN A 59 15.43 -0.58 -16.49
C ASN A 59 14.46 0.48 -17.02
N ASP A 60 13.33 0.08 -17.61
CA ASP A 60 12.30 1.00 -18.07
C ASP A 60 11.73 1.83 -16.90
N ALA A 61 11.46 1.17 -15.75
CA ALA A 61 10.99 1.86 -14.55
C ALA A 61 12.05 2.79 -13.94
N THR A 62 13.30 2.37 -13.94
CA THR A 62 14.42 3.21 -13.48
C THR A 62 14.61 4.43 -14.40
N LEU A 63 14.50 4.23 -15.71
CA LEU A 63 14.59 5.30 -16.69
C LEU A 63 13.42 6.29 -16.57
N TYR A 64 12.20 5.77 -16.34
CA TYR A 64 11.04 6.59 -16.03
C TYR A 64 11.33 7.51 -14.83
N ASN A 65 11.83 6.95 -13.71
CA ASN A 65 12.17 7.73 -12.53
C ASN A 65 13.22 8.81 -12.80
N LYS A 66 14.25 8.53 -13.60
CA LYS A 66 15.30 9.50 -13.98
C LYS A 66 14.75 10.65 -14.82
N ASN A 67 13.76 10.39 -15.66
CA ASN A 67 13.16 11.37 -16.57
C ASN A 67 11.95 12.07 -15.96
N LEU A 68 11.53 11.67 -14.75
CA LEU A 68 10.33 12.16 -14.11
C LEU A 68 10.41 13.66 -13.87
N ARG A 69 9.48 14.40 -14.50
CA ARG A 69 9.21 15.79 -14.15
C ARG A 69 8.17 15.77 -13.03
N HIS A 70 8.49 16.36 -11.89
CA HIS A 70 7.62 16.40 -10.70
C HIS A 70 6.27 17.08 -10.98
N THR A 71 5.37 16.38 -11.63
CA THR A 71 4.07 16.89 -12.07
C THR A 71 2.93 16.11 -11.44
N MET A 72 3.02 15.77 -10.15
CA MET A 72 2.00 14.95 -9.43
C MET A 72 0.60 15.14 -10.03
N TYR A 73 -0.02 14.04 -10.47
CA TYR A 73 -1.34 13.93 -11.12
C TYR A 73 -1.48 14.52 -12.52
N ALA A 74 -0.49 15.25 -13.03
CA ALA A 74 -0.60 15.95 -14.33
C ALA A 74 0.36 15.34 -15.37
N LEU A 75 0.09 14.10 -15.77
CA LEU A 75 0.76 13.48 -16.91
C LEU A 75 0.02 13.88 -18.21
N ASN A 76 0.77 14.22 -19.26
CA ASN A 76 0.21 14.30 -20.60
C ASN A 76 -0.13 12.90 -21.13
N ASP A 77 -0.82 12.79 -22.25
CA ASP A 77 -1.32 11.52 -22.77
C ASP A 77 -0.18 10.53 -23.11
N GLU A 78 0.97 11.03 -23.59
CA GLU A 78 2.15 10.23 -23.92
C GLU A 78 2.81 9.69 -22.63
N ASP A 79 3.07 10.54 -21.64
CA ASP A 79 3.62 10.16 -20.35
C ASP A 79 2.70 9.20 -19.62
N LYS A 80 1.38 9.40 -19.72
CA LYS A 80 0.38 8.50 -19.12
C LYS A 80 0.40 7.11 -19.75
N LYS A 81 0.61 7.03 -21.07
CA LYS A 81 0.76 5.74 -21.76
C LYS A 81 2.01 5.01 -21.26
N ILE A 82 3.17 5.70 -21.27
CA ILE A 82 4.43 5.13 -20.75
C ILE A 82 4.27 4.67 -19.32
N TYR A 83 3.66 5.50 -18.47
CA TYR A 83 3.38 5.17 -17.08
C TYR A 83 2.57 3.89 -16.93
N ASN A 84 1.47 3.74 -17.66
CA ASN A 84 0.57 2.58 -17.55
C ASN A 84 1.20 1.28 -18.11
N GLU A 85 2.13 1.38 -19.06
CA GLU A 85 2.81 0.22 -19.64
C GLU A 85 4.04 -0.22 -18.85
N THR A 86 4.57 0.65 -17.95
CA THR A 86 5.77 0.36 -17.18
C THR A 86 5.42 -0.44 -15.91
N LEU A 87 6.09 -1.59 -15.66
CA LEU A 87 5.84 -2.52 -14.55
C LEU A 87 4.48 -3.27 -14.60
N ASP A 88 3.74 -3.21 -15.69
CA ASP A 88 2.51 -4.02 -15.83
C ASP A 88 2.84 -5.43 -16.31
N VAL A 89 3.26 -6.30 -15.39
CA VAL A 89 3.64 -7.70 -15.66
C VAL A 89 2.42 -8.56 -15.99
N THR A 90 1.29 -8.24 -15.37
CA THR A 90 0.08 -9.06 -15.43
C THR A 90 -0.90 -8.64 -16.53
N GLY A 91 -0.71 -7.46 -17.14
CA GLY A 91 -1.68 -6.84 -18.05
C GLY A 91 -2.92 -6.29 -17.34
N THR A 92 -2.89 -6.22 -16.00
CA THR A 92 -4.00 -5.71 -15.16
C THR A 92 -3.69 -4.36 -14.51
N GLY A 93 -2.51 -3.81 -14.76
CA GLY A 93 -2.01 -2.59 -14.14
C GLY A 93 -1.41 -2.80 -12.74
N MET A 94 -1.20 -4.04 -12.29
CA MET A 94 -0.54 -4.32 -11.02
C MET A 94 0.97 -4.18 -11.14
N MET A 95 1.58 -3.30 -10.31
CA MET A 95 3.01 -3.03 -10.28
C MET A 95 3.77 -3.93 -9.30
N GLY A 96 3.10 -4.42 -8.27
CA GLY A 96 3.67 -5.14 -7.13
C GLY A 96 2.72 -5.10 -5.95
N TYR A 97 3.24 -5.28 -4.74
CA TYR A 97 2.43 -5.20 -3.53
C TYR A 97 3.21 -4.63 -2.34
N VAL A 98 2.48 -4.09 -1.36
CA VAL A 98 3.03 -3.57 -0.10
C VAL A 98 2.75 -4.55 1.02
N GLU A 99 3.73 -4.75 1.91
CA GLU A 99 3.58 -5.48 3.16
C GLU A 99 3.89 -4.56 4.34
N ILE A 100 2.99 -4.53 5.33
CA ILE A 100 3.14 -3.76 6.55
C ILE A 100 2.89 -4.70 7.75
N PRO A 101 3.92 -5.42 8.22
CA PRO A 101 3.76 -6.49 9.21
C PRO A 101 3.10 -6.04 10.51
N LYS A 102 3.41 -4.83 10.98
CA LYS A 102 2.88 -4.30 12.24
C LYS A 102 1.36 -4.24 12.31
N ILE A 103 0.71 -4.03 11.18
CA ILE A 103 -0.76 -3.93 11.08
C ILE A 103 -1.36 -5.07 10.23
N ASN A 104 -0.54 -6.09 9.95
CA ASN A 104 -0.93 -7.28 9.18
C ASN A 104 -1.59 -6.94 7.83
N VAL A 105 -0.98 -6.03 7.07
CA VAL A 105 -1.43 -5.58 5.75
C VAL A 105 -0.54 -6.18 4.68
N SER A 106 -1.16 -6.77 3.64
CA SER A 106 -0.55 -7.16 2.37
C SER A 106 -1.53 -6.79 1.26
N LEU A 107 -1.18 -5.80 0.43
CA LEU A 107 -2.09 -5.18 -0.54
C LEU A 107 -1.43 -4.99 -1.91
N PRO A 108 -2.11 -5.35 -3.01
CA PRO A 108 -1.61 -5.10 -4.35
C PRO A 108 -1.59 -3.60 -4.67
N ILE A 109 -0.54 -3.17 -5.36
CA ILE A 109 -0.33 -1.79 -5.83
C ILE A 109 -0.65 -1.76 -7.32
N TYR A 110 -1.59 -0.90 -7.70
CA TYR A 110 -1.97 -0.69 -9.09
C TYR A 110 -1.54 0.70 -9.60
N HIS A 111 -1.45 0.84 -10.91
CA HIS A 111 -1.30 2.14 -11.55
C HIS A 111 -2.50 3.04 -11.29
N GLY A 112 -2.25 4.29 -10.93
CA GLY A 112 -3.29 5.30 -10.73
C GLY A 112 -4.03 5.17 -9.41
N THR A 113 -4.94 6.11 -9.21
CA THR A 113 -5.76 6.24 -7.99
C THR A 113 -7.24 6.41 -8.36
N ASP A 114 -7.67 5.77 -9.45
CA ASP A 114 -9.05 5.81 -9.88
C ASP A 114 -9.97 5.11 -8.85
N ALA A 115 -11.23 5.55 -8.81
CA ALA A 115 -12.18 5.06 -7.80
C ALA A 115 -12.33 3.54 -7.83
N GLU A 116 -12.28 2.92 -8.99
CA GLU A 116 -12.40 1.47 -9.16
C GLU A 116 -11.24 0.72 -8.48
N ILE A 117 -10.02 1.22 -8.62
CA ILE A 117 -8.82 0.65 -7.98
C ILE A 117 -8.89 0.84 -6.47
N LEU A 118 -9.17 2.07 -6.01
CA LEU A 118 -9.16 2.38 -4.59
C LEU A 118 -10.29 1.72 -3.78
N GLN A 119 -11.32 1.15 -4.43
CA GLN A 119 -12.35 0.35 -3.77
C GLN A 119 -11.87 -1.03 -3.32
N ILE A 120 -10.86 -1.59 -3.99
CA ILE A 120 -10.43 -2.98 -3.78
C ILE A 120 -8.94 -3.11 -3.41
N ALA A 121 -8.12 -2.10 -3.69
CA ALA A 121 -6.67 -2.14 -3.59
C ALA A 121 -6.11 -0.77 -3.22
N ILE A 122 -4.80 -0.63 -3.33
CA ILE A 122 -4.09 0.64 -3.23
C ILE A 122 -3.54 1.05 -4.60
N GLY A 123 -3.37 2.34 -4.80
CA GLY A 123 -2.95 2.91 -6.07
C GLY A 123 -1.66 3.73 -5.94
N HIS A 124 -0.80 3.60 -6.93
CA HIS A 124 0.37 4.48 -7.08
C HIS A 124 -0.09 5.83 -7.66
N ILE A 125 0.39 6.92 -7.07
CA ILE A 125 0.03 8.28 -7.55
C ILE A 125 0.81 8.62 -8.81
N PRO A 126 0.14 8.86 -9.95
CA PRO A 126 0.79 9.26 -11.19
C PRO A 126 1.63 10.53 -11.01
N GLY A 127 2.79 10.58 -11.68
CA GLY A 127 3.72 11.72 -11.57
C GLY A 127 4.56 11.75 -10.29
N THR A 128 4.53 10.66 -9.50
CA THR A 128 5.55 10.35 -8.48
C THR A 128 6.46 9.24 -8.98
N SER A 129 7.58 8.98 -8.31
CA SER A 129 8.51 7.94 -8.73
C SER A 129 7.86 6.55 -8.66
N LEU A 130 8.06 5.72 -9.68
CA LEU A 130 7.66 4.32 -9.68
C LEU A 130 8.34 3.57 -8.52
N PRO A 131 7.72 2.51 -8.00
CA PRO A 131 8.10 1.87 -6.74
C PRO A 131 9.35 0.98 -6.83
N VAL A 132 10.29 1.27 -7.72
CA VAL A 132 11.58 0.56 -7.85
C VAL A 132 12.68 1.15 -6.97
N GLY A 133 12.40 2.25 -6.27
CA GLY A 133 13.39 2.95 -5.45
C GLY A 133 14.51 3.59 -6.27
N GLY A 134 15.59 3.91 -5.58
CA GLY A 134 16.78 4.52 -6.15
C GLY A 134 17.06 5.91 -5.58
N GLU A 135 18.27 6.39 -5.81
CA GLU A 135 18.68 7.71 -5.35
C GLU A 135 17.85 8.81 -6.02
N SER A 136 17.45 9.79 -5.23
CA SER A 136 16.58 10.89 -5.68
C SER A 136 15.23 10.43 -6.23
N THR A 137 14.58 9.49 -5.51
CA THR A 137 13.22 9.02 -5.82
C THR A 137 12.27 9.22 -4.65
N HIS A 138 10.99 9.44 -4.96
CA HIS A 138 9.92 9.47 -3.97
C HIS A 138 8.65 8.83 -4.55
N CYS A 139 8.40 7.59 -4.16
CA CYS A 139 7.19 6.85 -4.50
C CYS A 139 6.05 7.25 -3.56
N VAL A 140 4.84 7.47 -4.08
CA VAL A 140 3.67 7.73 -3.25
C VAL A 140 2.55 6.75 -3.58
N ILE A 141 2.09 6.02 -2.56
CA ILE A 141 1.05 5.01 -2.66
C ILE A 141 -0.14 5.44 -1.81
N SER A 142 -1.32 5.47 -2.41
CA SER A 142 -2.55 5.91 -1.78
C SER A 142 -3.54 4.77 -1.58
N GLY A 143 -4.19 4.74 -0.44
CA GLY A 143 -5.26 3.79 -0.14
C GLY A 143 -6.36 4.45 0.69
N HIS A 144 -7.57 3.94 0.55
CA HIS A 144 -8.71 4.40 1.34
C HIS A 144 -8.57 4.04 2.82
N ARG A 145 -9.24 4.84 3.64
CA ARG A 145 -9.44 4.61 5.07
C ARG A 145 -10.93 4.57 5.39
N GLY A 146 -11.34 3.57 6.16
CA GLY A 146 -12.72 3.50 6.66
C GLY A 146 -13.74 3.05 5.64
N LEU A 147 -13.36 2.32 4.60
CA LEU A 147 -14.31 1.67 3.71
C LEU A 147 -14.98 0.49 4.46
N PRO A 148 -16.32 0.40 4.43
CA PRO A 148 -17.02 -0.76 5.01
C PRO A 148 -16.67 -2.08 4.31
N SER A 149 -16.23 -2.01 3.06
CA SER A 149 -15.96 -3.18 2.21
C SER A 149 -14.53 -3.70 2.28
N ALA A 150 -13.55 -2.88 2.67
CA ALA A 150 -12.14 -3.26 2.67
C ALA A 150 -11.34 -2.46 3.70
N GLN A 151 -10.44 -3.14 4.43
CA GLN A 151 -9.60 -2.51 5.44
C GLN A 151 -8.56 -1.55 4.85
N LEU A 152 -7.92 -1.93 3.74
CA LEU A 152 -6.89 -1.16 3.03
C LEU A 152 -5.92 -0.44 3.99
N PHE A 153 -5.83 0.91 3.90
CA PHE A 153 -4.98 1.75 4.75
C PHE A 153 -5.67 2.29 6.00
N THR A 154 -6.72 1.60 6.49
CA THR A 154 -7.47 2.04 7.68
C THR A 154 -6.58 2.21 8.90
N ASP A 155 -5.61 1.33 9.09
CA ASP A 155 -4.79 1.26 10.32
C ASP A 155 -3.37 1.82 10.16
N ILE A 156 -3.04 2.52 9.06
CA ILE A 156 -1.67 3.07 8.91
C ILE A 156 -1.34 4.17 9.93
N ASP A 157 -2.33 4.72 10.63
CA ASP A 157 -2.13 5.64 11.75
C ASP A 157 -1.57 4.99 13.02
N GLN A 158 -1.55 3.66 13.08
CA GLN A 158 -0.91 2.90 14.15
C GLN A 158 0.62 2.79 13.96
N LEU A 159 1.12 3.14 12.77
CA LEU A 159 2.55 3.14 12.49
C LEU A 159 3.26 4.27 13.26
N LYS A 160 4.51 4.01 13.62
CA LYS A 160 5.38 4.93 14.34
C LYS A 160 6.72 5.02 13.63
N THR A 161 7.45 6.10 13.86
CA THR A 161 8.85 6.22 13.42
C THR A 161 9.65 5.02 13.91
N GLY A 162 10.41 4.41 13.00
CA GLY A 162 11.17 3.17 13.21
C GLY A 162 10.43 1.89 12.83
N ASP A 163 9.11 1.93 12.55
CA ASP A 163 8.40 0.78 11.98
C ASP A 163 8.82 0.56 10.53
N ILE A 164 8.66 -0.68 10.04
CA ILE A 164 9.13 -1.07 8.73
C ILE A 164 7.96 -1.54 7.89
N PHE A 165 7.95 -1.11 6.63
CA PHE A 165 7.12 -1.67 5.58
C PHE A 165 7.98 -2.04 4.37
N MET A 166 7.45 -2.88 3.52
CA MET A 166 8.16 -3.42 2.36
C MET A 166 7.34 -3.24 1.10
N LEU A 167 8.03 -2.96 -0.01
CA LEU A 167 7.45 -3.08 -1.35
C LEU A 167 8.07 -4.30 -2.02
N GLN A 168 7.20 -5.16 -2.56
CA GLN A 168 7.58 -6.31 -3.37
C GLN A 168 7.34 -5.94 -4.83
N ILE A 169 8.41 -5.70 -5.56
CA ILE A 169 8.36 -5.26 -6.96
C ILE A 169 9.21 -6.21 -7.79
N LEU A 170 8.59 -6.90 -8.73
CA LEU A 170 9.18 -8.05 -9.40
C LEU A 170 9.67 -9.06 -8.34
N ASP A 171 10.93 -9.47 -8.37
CA ASP A 171 11.55 -10.35 -7.37
C ASP A 171 12.29 -9.58 -6.26
N GLN A 172 12.22 -8.23 -6.26
CA GLN A 172 12.93 -7.39 -5.31
C GLN A 172 12.06 -7.00 -4.12
N THR A 173 12.61 -7.17 -2.91
CA THR A 173 12.03 -6.61 -1.68
C THR A 173 12.72 -5.31 -1.31
N LEU A 174 11.98 -4.21 -1.34
CA LEU A 174 12.45 -2.89 -0.96
C LEU A 174 11.99 -2.55 0.45
N TYR A 175 12.92 -2.42 1.38
CA TYR A 175 12.63 -2.15 2.80
C TYR A 175 12.65 -0.64 3.06
N TYR A 176 11.59 -0.15 3.70
CA TYR A 176 11.47 1.26 4.11
C TYR A 176 11.20 1.34 5.61
N GLU A 177 11.98 2.18 6.31
CA GLU A 177 11.76 2.50 7.71
C GLU A 177 11.05 3.84 7.83
N VAL A 178 9.95 3.87 8.57
CA VAL A 178 9.17 5.09 8.80
C VAL A 178 10.03 6.14 9.50
N ASN A 179 10.24 7.28 8.86
CA ASN A 179 11.04 8.40 9.38
C ASN A 179 10.22 9.67 9.60
N GLN A 180 9.01 9.76 9.03
CA GLN A 180 8.14 10.91 9.17
C GLN A 180 6.66 10.51 9.11
N ILE A 181 5.86 11.09 10.01
CA ILE A 181 4.41 10.98 10.01
C ILE A 181 3.84 12.39 10.11
N LYS A 182 3.02 12.79 9.13
CA LYS A 182 2.42 14.12 9.08
C LYS A 182 0.97 14.05 8.65
N THR A 183 0.18 15.01 9.13
CA THR A 183 -1.17 15.31 8.64
C THR A 183 -1.12 16.65 7.92
N VAL A 184 -1.55 16.66 6.65
CA VAL A 184 -1.47 17.81 5.75
C VAL A 184 -2.82 18.06 5.08
N LEU A 185 -3.02 19.25 4.52
CA LEU A 185 -4.18 19.52 3.65
C LEU A 185 -4.00 18.80 2.30
N PRO A 186 -5.09 18.46 1.61
CA PRO A 186 -5.02 17.79 0.30
C PRO A 186 -4.27 18.60 -0.78
N THR A 187 -4.16 19.90 -0.61
CA THR A 187 -3.45 20.82 -1.51
C THR A 187 -1.95 20.92 -1.22
N GLU A 188 -1.52 20.50 -0.03
CA GLU A 188 -0.12 20.56 0.38
C GLU A 188 0.64 19.35 -0.16
N LYS A 189 1.60 19.61 -1.04
CA LYS A 189 2.38 18.57 -1.75
C LYS A 189 3.88 18.62 -1.43
N ASP A 190 4.32 19.53 -0.56
CA ASP A 190 5.75 19.75 -0.31
C ASP A 190 6.43 18.53 0.30
N ASP A 191 5.74 17.80 1.19
CA ASP A 191 6.26 16.57 1.81
C ASP A 191 6.31 15.36 0.86
N LEU A 192 5.81 15.50 -0.36
CA LEU A 192 5.78 14.45 -1.38
C LEU A 192 6.79 14.68 -2.50
N LYS A 193 7.58 15.77 -2.44
CA LYS A 193 8.61 16.09 -3.43
C LYS A 193 9.79 15.13 -3.30
N ILE A 194 10.49 14.91 -4.42
CA ILE A 194 11.79 14.23 -4.41
C ILE A 194 12.78 15.10 -3.65
N VAL A 195 13.57 14.47 -2.81
CA VAL A 195 14.71 15.06 -2.12
C VAL A 195 15.97 14.45 -2.71
N GLU A 196 16.90 15.29 -3.15
CA GLU A 196 18.16 14.85 -3.76
C GLU A 196 18.92 13.89 -2.81
N GLY A 197 19.42 12.80 -3.39
CA GLY A 197 20.15 11.77 -2.66
C GLY A 197 19.28 10.84 -1.78
N GLN A 198 17.96 11.07 -1.69
CA GLN A 198 17.08 10.23 -0.87
C GLN A 198 16.28 9.24 -1.70
N ASP A 199 15.99 8.10 -1.10
CA ASP A 199 15.03 7.10 -1.61
C ASP A 199 13.88 7.00 -0.60
N TYR A 200 12.72 7.58 -0.97
CA TYR A 200 11.54 7.65 -0.12
C TYR A 200 10.35 6.90 -0.72
N CYS A 201 9.55 6.32 0.17
CA CYS A 201 8.20 5.87 -0.14
C CYS A 201 7.23 6.42 0.91
N THR A 202 6.12 7.02 0.46
CA THR A 202 5.06 7.54 1.34
C THR A 202 3.78 6.76 1.15
N LEU A 203 3.25 6.21 2.26
CA LEU A 203 1.91 5.67 2.34
C LEU A 203 0.95 6.80 2.68
N MET A 204 -0.07 7.03 1.86
CA MET A 204 -1.02 8.13 2.02
C MET A 204 -2.44 7.62 2.20
N THR A 205 -3.16 8.20 3.15
CA THR A 205 -4.60 7.96 3.32
C THR A 205 -5.34 9.21 3.77
N CYS A 206 -6.67 9.16 3.78
CA CYS A 206 -7.51 10.24 4.29
C CYS A 206 -7.58 10.24 5.82
N THR A 207 -7.69 11.43 6.43
CA THR A 207 -7.83 11.62 7.88
C THR A 207 -8.60 12.92 8.19
N PRO A 208 -9.29 13.08 9.33
CA PRO A 208 -9.68 12.04 10.30
C PRO A 208 -10.61 10.98 9.70
N TYR A 209 -10.72 9.83 10.37
CA TYR A 209 -11.60 8.73 9.95
C TYR A 209 -13.04 9.23 9.72
N GLY A 210 -13.61 8.91 8.56
CA GLY A 210 -14.97 9.30 8.18
C GLY A 210 -15.18 10.77 7.81
N VAL A 211 -14.24 11.67 8.14
CA VAL A 211 -14.32 13.12 7.83
C VAL A 211 -13.49 13.46 6.58
N ASN A 212 -12.29 12.87 6.42
CA ASN A 212 -11.46 12.89 5.23
C ASN A 212 -10.98 14.26 4.74
N THR A 213 -10.93 15.26 5.63
CA THR A 213 -10.54 16.65 5.30
C THR A 213 -9.04 16.83 5.06
N HIS A 214 -8.23 15.93 5.59
CA HIS A 214 -6.77 15.97 5.51
C HIS A 214 -6.21 14.68 4.90
N ARG A 215 -4.90 14.66 4.70
CA ARG A 215 -4.14 13.47 4.31
C ARG A 215 -3.16 13.11 5.41
N LEU A 216 -3.16 11.85 5.82
CA LEU A 216 -2.12 11.27 6.65
C LEU A 216 -1.02 10.74 5.73
N LEU A 217 0.19 11.20 5.94
CA LEU A 217 1.40 10.80 5.23
C LEU A 217 2.30 10.02 6.20
N VAL A 218 2.60 8.77 5.87
CA VAL A 218 3.56 7.92 6.57
C VAL A 218 4.71 7.67 5.62
N ARG A 219 5.80 8.44 5.76
CA ARG A 219 6.96 8.35 4.88
C ARG A 219 8.02 7.43 5.48
N GLY A 220 8.52 6.51 4.65
CA GLY A 220 9.69 5.70 4.93
C GLY A 220 10.88 6.12 4.07
N HIS A 221 12.09 5.98 4.62
CA HIS A 221 13.34 6.03 3.88
C HIS A 221 13.86 4.62 3.64
N ARG A 222 14.56 4.43 2.52
CA ARG A 222 15.13 3.15 2.13
C ARG A 222 16.16 2.67 3.15
N ILE A 223 16.08 1.38 3.50
CA ILE A 223 17.07 0.71 4.33
C ILE A 223 17.53 -0.61 3.69
N ASN A 224 18.76 -1.03 3.99
CA ASN A 224 19.30 -2.30 3.52
C ASN A 224 18.88 -3.45 4.44
N LYS A 225 18.69 -4.64 3.88
CA LYS A 225 18.37 -5.88 4.62
C LYS A 225 19.38 -6.18 5.76
N THR A 226 20.63 -5.78 5.59
CA THR A 226 21.68 -5.95 6.61
C THR A 226 21.37 -5.13 7.88
N ASN A 227 20.85 -3.92 7.73
CA ASN A 227 20.48 -3.06 8.86
C ASN A 227 19.32 -3.65 9.68
N LEU A 228 18.40 -4.40 9.03
CA LEU A 228 17.32 -5.13 9.70
C LEU A 228 17.85 -6.27 10.59
N ARG A 229 18.83 -7.04 10.10
CA ARG A 229 19.44 -8.13 10.88
C ARG A 229 20.13 -7.60 12.12
N VAL A 230 20.95 -6.57 11.97
CA VAL A 230 21.66 -5.96 13.10
C VAL A 230 20.70 -5.45 14.17
N ARG A 231 19.59 -4.80 13.80
CA ARG A 231 18.57 -4.33 14.75
C ARG A 231 17.85 -5.47 15.45
N ARG A 232 17.48 -6.50 14.71
CA ARG A 232 16.81 -7.69 15.28
C ARG A 232 17.74 -8.39 16.27
N ASP A 233 19.02 -8.52 15.96
CA ASP A 233 20.00 -9.15 16.84
C ASP A 233 20.26 -8.27 18.09
N LEU A 234 20.30 -6.93 17.94
CA LEU A 234 20.36 -5.99 19.05
C LEU A 234 19.13 -6.09 19.97
N VAL A 235 17.94 -6.13 19.43
CA VAL A 235 16.69 -6.27 20.20
C VAL A 235 16.65 -7.61 20.93
N LEU A 236 17.04 -8.71 20.27
CA LEU A 236 17.11 -10.03 20.89
C LEU A 236 18.17 -10.07 22.00
N SER A 237 19.33 -9.43 21.81
CA SER A 237 20.36 -9.34 22.85
C SER A 237 19.91 -8.54 24.07
N LEU A 238 19.17 -7.43 23.86
CA LEU A 238 18.62 -6.63 24.95
C LEU A 238 17.52 -7.38 25.74
N ILE A 239 16.72 -8.20 25.08
CA ILE A 239 15.72 -9.05 25.74
C ILE A 239 16.40 -10.12 26.61
N HIS A 240 17.50 -10.73 26.14
CA HIS A 240 18.26 -11.72 26.90
C HIS A 240 19.01 -11.12 28.11
N ILE A 241 19.37 -9.83 28.06
CA ILE A 241 20.02 -9.13 29.19
C ILE A 241 18.98 -8.77 30.27
N SER A 242 17.70 -8.64 29.91
CA SER A 242 16.63 -8.26 30.86
C SER A 242 15.97 -9.42 31.59
N GLU A 243 16.30 -10.68 31.29
CA GLU A 243 15.84 -11.82 32.11
C GLU A 243 16.70 -11.90 33.40
N PRO A 244 16.11 -11.67 34.59
CA PRO A 244 16.85 -11.89 35.82
C PRO A 244 17.15 -13.38 35.95
N THR A 245 18.44 -13.71 36.09
CA THR A 245 18.90 -15.05 36.47
C THR A 245 18.16 -15.47 37.75
N ARG A 246 17.15 -16.34 37.62
CA ARG A 246 16.59 -17.02 38.78
C ARG A 246 17.63 -18.03 39.25
N LEU A 247 18.32 -17.68 40.34
CA LEU A 247 19.01 -18.61 41.22
C LEU A 247 17.99 -19.40 42.04
#